data_3e4cbb58ea24039bb247e90afa20f815
#
_entry.id   3e4cbb58ea24039bb247e90afa20f815
#
_cell.length_a   1.000
_cell.length_b   1.000
_cell.length_c   1.000
_cell.angle_alpha   90.00
_cell.angle_beta   90.00
_cell.angle_gamma   90.00
#
_symmetry.space_group_name_H-M   'P 1'
#
loop_
_entity.id
_entity.type
_entity.pdbx_description
1 polymer ?
#
loop_
_entity_poly.entity_id
_entity_poly.type
_entity_poly.pdbx_seq_one_letter_code
_entity_poly.pdbx_strand_id
1 'polypeptide(L)'
;MSQSLKDSVNKGVLELKPYEPGKPIEETQKEVGLDNIIKLASNENPLGISPKALKAISSATDLNRYPDGNATQFKEKVASEYNVKPSMVTVGNGSNDIIEFIAKCFLSSGDTAIYSKHGFAIYPLAIKASGAEPIKVNALDWGHDLNAMISSVEDTTKVVFIASPNNPTGTILSVEQIKDFLTKIPSNIVVLIDQAYFEYIEDESYKVPFSLIEEFPNLIISRSFSKAH
;
A
#
# COMPACT_ATOMS: atom_id res chain seq x y z
N MET A 1 29.82 2.08 -8.94
CA MET A 1 29.16 2.36 -10.22
C MET A 1 29.99 3.42 -10.95
N SER A 2 30.31 3.23 -12.23
CA SER A 2 31.05 4.25 -13.03
C SER A 2 30.19 5.52 -13.21
N GLN A 3 30.82 6.67 -13.46
CA GLN A 3 30.11 7.94 -13.68
C GLN A 3 29.10 7.80 -14.84
N SER A 4 29.48 7.17 -15.94
CA SER A 4 28.59 6.98 -17.09
C SER A 4 27.34 6.15 -16.80
N LEU A 5 27.40 5.17 -15.88
CA LEU A 5 26.23 4.40 -15.46
C LEU A 5 25.32 5.21 -14.53
N LYS A 6 25.89 6.08 -13.68
CA LYS A 6 25.09 6.98 -12.86
C LYS A 6 24.29 7.98 -13.71
N ASP A 7 24.88 8.45 -14.80
CA ASP A 7 24.23 9.42 -15.69
C ASP A 7 23.06 8.80 -16.47
N SER A 8 23.01 7.45 -16.60
CA SER A 8 21.91 6.71 -17.24
C SER A 8 20.78 6.27 -16.29
N VAL A 9 20.97 6.44 -14.98
CA VAL A 9 19.95 6.08 -13.99
C VAL A 9 18.90 7.19 -13.88
N ASN A 10 17.63 6.81 -13.67
CA ASN A 10 16.58 7.75 -13.31
C ASN A 10 17.02 8.62 -12.12
N LYS A 11 16.98 9.94 -12.28
CA LYS A 11 17.47 10.90 -11.26
C LYS A 11 16.81 10.68 -9.90
N GLY A 12 15.50 10.40 -9.89
CA GLY A 12 14.78 10.11 -8.66
C GLY A 12 15.32 8.91 -7.89
N VAL A 13 15.84 7.89 -8.60
CA VAL A 13 16.46 6.70 -7.98
C VAL A 13 17.80 7.04 -7.31
N LEU A 14 18.56 7.97 -7.87
CA LEU A 14 19.86 8.37 -7.29
C LEU A 14 19.69 9.10 -5.94
N GLU A 15 18.54 9.68 -5.69
CA GLU A 15 18.23 10.40 -4.45
C GLU A 15 17.60 9.51 -3.36
N LEU A 16 17.23 8.26 -3.72
CA LEU A 16 16.59 7.36 -2.79
C LEU A 16 17.54 6.93 -1.67
N LYS A 17 17.03 7.00 -0.45
CA LYS A 17 17.60 6.26 0.69
C LYS A 17 16.88 4.93 0.76
N PRO A 18 17.62 3.79 0.79
CA PRO A 18 17.00 2.48 0.95
C PRO A 18 16.09 2.44 2.17
N TYR A 19 14.96 1.76 2.05
CA TYR A 19 14.11 1.45 3.20
C TYR A 19 14.89 0.52 4.14
N GLU A 20 14.97 0.87 5.41
CA GLU A 20 15.59 0.06 6.45
C GLU A 20 14.51 -0.81 7.10
N PRO A 21 14.44 -2.12 6.77
CA PRO A 21 13.47 -3.02 7.40
C PRO A 21 13.82 -3.28 8.86
N GLY A 22 12.85 -3.77 9.61
CA GLY A 22 13.11 -4.24 10.98
C GLY A 22 14.18 -5.34 11.01
N LYS A 23 15.05 -5.29 12.01
CA LYS A 23 16.18 -6.22 12.16
C LYS A 23 15.72 -7.67 12.31
N PRO A 24 16.35 -8.65 11.63
CA PRO A 24 16.06 -10.07 11.83
C PRO A 24 16.30 -10.53 13.27
N ILE A 25 15.49 -11.48 13.76
CA ILE A 25 15.62 -12.02 15.12
C ILE A 25 17.00 -12.64 15.32
N GLU A 26 17.47 -13.44 14.36
CA GLU A 26 18.73 -14.16 14.40
C GLU A 26 19.95 -13.23 14.50
N GLU A 27 19.87 -12.07 13.88
CA GLU A 27 20.93 -11.06 13.96
C GLU A 27 20.95 -10.42 15.36
N THR A 28 19.78 -10.09 15.90
CA THR A 28 19.66 -9.55 17.25
C THR A 28 20.09 -10.56 18.30
N GLN A 29 19.71 -11.86 18.16
CA GLN A 29 20.17 -12.94 19.04
C GLN A 29 21.69 -13.02 19.13
N LYS A 30 22.37 -12.97 17.97
CA LYS A 30 23.84 -13.00 17.91
C LYS A 30 24.49 -11.80 18.60
N GLU A 31 23.91 -10.61 18.47
CA GLU A 31 24.47 -9.38 19.05
C GLU A 31 24.32 -9.32 20.59
N VAL A 32 23.15 -9.73 21.10
CA VAL A 32 22.86 -9.60 22.53
C VAL A 32 23.10 -10.87 23.33
N GLY A 33 23.36 -12.00 22.64
CA GLY A 33 23.63 -13.29 23.28
C GLY A 33 22.42 -13.91 23.99
N LEU A 34 21.20 -13.60 23.53
CA LEU A 34 19.95 -14.13 24.09
C LEU A 34 19.25 -15.03 23.08
N ASP A 35 18.79 -16.20 23.52
CA ASP A 35 18.07 -17.15 22.65
C ASP A 35 16.61 -16.71 22.39
N ASN A 36 15.98 -16.04 23.35
CA ASN A 36 14.59 -15.62 23.27
C ASN A 36 14.48 -14.11 23.01
N ILE A 37 14.13 -13.75 21.78
CA ILE A 37 13.89 -12.36 21.35
C ILE A 37 12.41 -12.21 21.00
N ILE A 38 11.74 -11.22 21.59
CA ILE A 38 10.38 -10.81 21.20
C ILE A 38 10.51 -9.70 20.18
N LYS A 39 10.13 -9.99 18.92
CA LYS A 39 10.12 -9.00 17.84
C LYS A 39 8.78 -8.25 17.84
N LEU A 40 8.81 -6.95 18.12
CA LEU A 40 7.66 -6.06 18.06
C LEU A 40 7.70 -5.12 16.84
N ALA A 41 8.64 -5.37 15.92
CA ALA A 41 8.82 -4.61 14.69
C ALA A 41 8.12 -5.29 13.49
N SER A 42 7.95 -4.52 12.40
CA SER A 42 7.43 -4.96 11.09
C SER A 42 5.93 -5.29 11.07
N ASN A 43 5.21 -5.13 12.18
CA ASN A 43 3.77 -5.42 12.28
C ASN A 43 3.41 -6.83 11.78
N GLU A 44 4.27 -7.81 12.11
CA GLU A 44 4.03 -9.22 11.80
C GLU A 44 2.93 -9.80 12.68
N ASN A 45 2.21 -10.82 12.19
CA ASN A 45 1.16 -11.47 12.95
C ASN A 45 1.76 -12.41 14.02
N PRO A 46 1.67 -12.09 15.32
CA PRO A 46 2.26 -12.92 16.36
C PRO A 46 1.52 -14.25 16.58
N LEU A 47 0.31 -14.40 16.05
CA LEU A 47 -0.48 -15.63 16.12
C LEU A 47 -0.03 -16.69 15.10
N GLY A 48 0.84 -16.31 14.16
CA GLY A 48 1.33 -17.18 13.09
C GLY A 48 0.33 -17.35 11.95
N ILE A 49 0.64 -18.30 11.07
CA ILE A 49 -0.16 -18.60 9.88
C ILE A 49 -1.45 -19.36 10.23
N SER A 50 -2.53 -19.08 9.51
CA SER A 50 -3.76 -19.88 9.59
C SER A 50 -3.50 -21.37 9.33
N PRO A 51 -3.98 -22.29 10.20
CA PRO A 51 -3.83 -23.73 9.98
C PRO A 51 -4.41 -24.21 8.64
N LYS A 52 -5.49 -23.56 8.15
CA LYS A 52 -6.08 -23.87 6.83
C LYS A 52 -5.14 -23.46 5.69
N ALA A 53 -4.49 -22.27 5.80
CA ALA A 53 -3.53 -21.80 4.83
C ALA A 53 -2.29 -22.71 4.81
N LEU A 54 -1.76 -23.08 5.98
CA LEU A 54 -0.62 -23.98 6.10
C LEU A 54 -0.92 -25.34 5.46
N LYS A 55 -2.12 -25.91 5.70
CA LYS A 55 -2.57 -27.16 5.07
C LYS A 55 -2.65 -27.02 3.55
N ALA A 56 -3.18 -25.92 3.03
CA ALA A 56 -3.29 -25.70 1.58
C ALA A 56 -1.89 -25.60 0.93
N ILE A 57 -0.96 -24.88 1.54
CA ILE A 57 0.44 -24.77 1.07
C ILE A 57 1.10 -26.17 1.06
N SER A 58 0.97 -26.93 2.14
CA SER A 58 1.55 -28.26 2.26
C SER A 58 0.97 -29.30 1.28
N SER A 59 -0.23 -29.04 0.75
CA SER A 59 -0.91 -29.90 -0.22
C SER A 59 -0.58 -29.54 -1.67
N ALA A 60 0.15 -28.45 -1.92
CA ALA A 60 0.50 -28.05 -3.27
C ALA A 60 1.51 -29.01 -3.88
N THR A 61 1.15 -29.66 -4.98
CA THR A 61 1.98 -30.69 -5.64
C THR A 61 2.49 -30.26 -7.02
N ASP A 62 1.82 -29.33 -7.68
CA ASP A 62 2.12 -28.94 -9.06
C ASP A 62 3.11 -27.75 -9.14
N LEU A 63 4.10 -27.72 -8.24
CA LEU A 63 5.10 -26.65 -8.14
C LEU A 63 6.04 -26.54 -9.36
N ASN A 64 6.04 -27.56 -10.22
CA ASN A 64 6.80 -27.58 -11.47
C ASN A 64 6.08 -26.93 -12.66
N ARG A 65 4.87 -26.41 -12.44
CA ARG A 65 4.09 -25.73 -13.48
C ARG A 65 3.94 -24.25 -13.16
N TYR A 66 3.84 -23.43 -14.18
CA TYR A 66 3.51 -22.03 -14.00
C TYR A 66 2.08 -21.90 -13.47
N PRO A 67 1.85 -21.02 -12.49
CA PRO A 67 0.50 -20.69 -12.07
C PRO A 67 -0.25 -19.93 -13.18
N ASP A 68 -1.57 -19.83 -13.06
CA ASP A 68 -2.37 -18.95 -13.90
C ASP A 68 -1.92 -17.49 -13.71
N GLY A 69 -1.32 -16.91 -14.76
CA GLY A 69 -0.80 -15.54 -14.73
C GLY A 69 -1.87 -14.47 -14.51
N ASN A 70 -3.15 -14.79 -14.75
CA ASN A 70 -4.27 -13.91 -14.45
C ASN A 70 -4.80 -14.08 -13.02
N ALA A 71 -4.37 -15.10 -12.28
CA ALA A 71 -4.90 -15.46 -10.97
C ALA A 71 -6.44 -15.57 -10.92
N THR A 72 -7.04 -16.18 -11.96
CA THR A 72 -8.49 -16.14 -12.24
C THR A 72 -9.32 -16.57 -11.04
N GLN A 73 -9.04 -17.75 -10.47
CA GLN A 73 -9.81 -18.30 -9.33
C GLN A 73 -9.72 -17.37 -8.10
N PHE A 74 -8.55 -16.80 -7.86
CA PHE A 74 -8.36 -15.86 -6.76
C PHE A 74 -9.16 -14.58 -6.97
N LYS A 75 -9.10 -13.99 -8.17
CA LYS A 75 -9.86 -12.78 -8.53
C LYS A 75 -11.36 -13.00 -8.45
N GLU A 76 -11.85 -14.14 -8.91
CA GLU A 76 -13.27 -14.52 -8.79
C GLU A 76 -13.71 -14.61 -7.32
N LYS A 77 -12.87 -15.22 -6.45
CA LYS A 77 -13.17 -15.32 -5.03
C LYS A 77 -13.21 -13.97 -4.35
N VAL A 78 -12.19 -13.12 -4.59
CA VAL A 78 -12.13 -11.76 -4.05
C VAL A 78 -13.31 -10.91 -4.56
N ALA A 79 -13.60 -11.00 -5.84
CA ALA A 79 -14.70 -10.27 -6.46
C ALA A 79 -16.06 -10.65 -5.86
N SER A 80 -16.29 -11.94 -5.61
CA SER A 80 -17.48 -12.45 -4.92
C SER A 80 -17.57 -11.94 -3.48
N GLU A 81 -16.45 -11.92 -2.75
CA GLU A 81 -16.42 -11.47 -1.34
C GLU A 81 -16.77 -9.99 -1.20
N TYR A 82 -16.27 -9.16 -2.11
CA TYR A 82 -16.45 -7.71 -2.06
C TYR A 82 -17.54 -7.19 -3.00
N ASN A 83 -18.28 -8.07 -3.67
CA ASN A 83 -19.33 -7.73 -4.62
C ASN A 83 -18.88 -6.76 -5.72
N VAL A 84 -17.71 -7.05 -6.31
CA VAL A 84 -17.13 -6.31 -7.45
C VAL A 84 -16.93 -7.26 -8.64
N LYS A 85 -16.59 -6.74 -9.82
CA LYS A 85 -16.28 -7.59 -10.99
C LYS A 85 -14.85 -8.14 -10.89
N PRO A 86 -14.57 -9.38 -11.33
CA PRO A 86 -13.22 -9.93 -11.37
C PRO A 86 -12.22 -9.06 -12.16
N SER A 87 -12.69 -8.36 -13.20
CA SER A 87 -11.88 -7.41 -13.98
C SER A 87 -11.45 -6.17 -13.19
N MET A 88 -12.06 -5.90 -12.04
CA MET A 88 -11.70 -4.80 -11.13
C MET A 88 -10.67 -5.22 -10.08
N VAL A 89 -10.20 -6.47 -10.11
CA VAL A 89 -9.24 -7.00 -9.14
C VAL A 89 -7.87 -7.16 -9.78
N THR A 90 -6.85 -6.58 -9.16
CA THR A 90 -5.43 -6.76 -9.51
C THR A 90 -4.70 -7.37 -8.32
N VAL A 91 -3.72 -8.24 -8.57
CA VAL A 91 -2.94 -8.91 -7.54
C VAL A 91 -1.45 -8.60 -7.67
N GLY A 92 -0.76 -8.58 -6.53
CA GLY A 92 0.67 -8.36 -6.43
C GLY A 92 1.22 -8.97 -5.13
N ASN A 93 2.52 -8.89 -4.92
CA ASN A 93 3.19 -9.33 -3.69
C ASN A 93 2.99 -8.30 -2.56
N GLY A 94 1.79 -8.31 -1.97
CA GLY A 94 1.38 -7.34 -0.95
C GLY A 94 1.09 -5.96 -1.54
N SER A 95 0.77 -5.00 -0.63
CA SER A 95 0.43 -3.62 -1.04
C SER A 95 1.60 -2.88 -1.68
N ASN A 96 2.85 -3.26 -1.42
CA ASN A 96 4.02 -2.65 -2.05
C ASN A 96 3.97 -2.75 -3.58
N ASP A 97 3.68 -3.95 -4.14
CA ASP A 97 3.55 -4.10 -5.59
C ASP A 97 2.44 -3.22 -6.15
N ILE A 98 1.30 -3.13 -5.44
CA ILE A 98 0.19 -2.29 -5.87
C ILE A 98 0.59 -0.81 -5.88
N ILE A 99 1.29 -0.33 -4.85
CA ILE A 99 1.82 1.04 -4.79
C ILE A 99 2.77 1.30 -5.98
N GLU A 100 3.69 0.35 -6.24
CA GLU A 100 4.61 0.47 -7.38
C GLU A 100 3.91 0.41 -8.73
N PHE A 101 2.88 -0.44 -8.90
CA PHE A 101 2.10 -0.49 -10.14
C PHE A 101 1.39 0.84 -10.40
N ILE A 102 0.78 1.43 -9.36
CA ILE A 102 0.17 2.76 -9.44
C ILE A 102 1.22 3.80 -9.85
N ALA A 103 2.37 3.83 -9.17
CA ALA A 103 3.42 4.77 -9.50
C ALA A 103 3.93 4.60 -10.94
N LYS A 104 4.15 3.37 -11.40
CA LYS A 104 4.61 3.06 -12.76
C LYS A 104 3.56 3.36 -13.84
N CYS A 105 2.26 3.22 -13.52
CA CYS A 105 1.19 3.46 -14.49
C CYS A 105 0.83 4.93 -14.64
N PHE A 106 0.92 5.73 -13.56
CA PHE A 106 0.34 7.06 -13.52
C PHE A 106 1.36 8.18 -13.28
N LEU A 107 2.62 7.86 -12.93
CA LEU A 107 3.65 8.83 -12.61
C LEU A 107 4.85 8.76 -13.56
N SER A 108 5.34 9.93 -13.93
CA SER A 108 6.56 10.13 -14.72
C SER A 108 7.28 11.42 -14.30
N SER A 109 8.41 11.71 -14.92
CA SER A 109 9.15 12.96 -14.66
C SER A 109 8.28 14.18 -14.99
N GLY A 110 8.18 15.10 -14.05
CA GLY A 110 7.34 16.29 -14.12
C GLY A 110 5.98 16.14 -13.47
N ASP A 111 5.56 14.92 -13.11
CA ASP A 111 4.34 14.70 -12.34
C ASP A 111 4.58 14.85 -10.84
N THR A 112 3.52 15.06 -10.07
CA THR A 112 3.54 15.06 -8.62
C THR A 112 2.56 14.05 -8.04
N ALA A 113 2.84 13.58 -6.81
CA ALA A 113 1.91 12.76 -6.04
C ALA A 113 1.90 13.17 -4.57
N ILE A 114 0.72 13.17 -3.97
CA ILE A 114 0.47 13.64 -2.62
C ILE A 114 0.47 12.47 -1.62
N TYR A 115 1.09 12.67 -0.47
CA TYR A 115 1.03 11.75 0.67
C TYR A 115 1.14 12.50 2.01
N SER A 116 0.67 11.89 3.12
CA SER A 116 0.77 12.48 4.45
C SER A 116 2.17 12.31 5.05
N LYS A 117 2.63 13.30 5.82
CA LYS A 117 3.90 13.31 6.54
C LYS A 117 4.15 12.05 7.37
N HIS A 118 3.13 11.50 7.99
CA HIS A 118 3.18 10.27 8.78
C HIS A 118 2.58 9.07 8.02
N GLY A 119 2.54 9.13 6.68
CA GLY A 119 2.14 8.00 5.84
C GLY A 119 3.24 6.94 5.72
N PHE A 120 2.88 5.82 5.11
CA PHE A 120 3.80 4.70 4.92
C PHE A 120 5.03 5.11 4.09
N ALA A 121 6.20 4.71 4.56
CA ALA A 121 7.50 5.16 4.01
C ALA A 121 7.70 4.77 2.52
N ILE A 122 6.96 3.79 2.01
CA ILE A 122 7.06 3.34 0.61
C ILE A 122 6.45 4.37 -0.36
N TYR A 123 5.46 5.17 0.05
CA TYR A 123 4.85 6.14 -0.88
C TYR A 123 5.87 7.10 -1.50
N PRO A 124 6.66 7.88 -0.73
CA PRO A 124 7.66 8.77 -1.31
C PRO A 124 8.76 8.02 -2.09
N LEU A 125 9.07 6.77 -1.73
CA LEU A 125 10.05 5.97 -2.44
C LEU A 125 9.53 5.57 -3.83
N ALA A 126 8.28 5.07 -3.93
CA ALA A 126 7.66 4.71 -5.20
C ALA A 126 7.47 5.93 -6.11
N ILE A 127 7.04 7.08 -5.56
CA ILE A 127 6.91 8.33 -6.30
C ILE A 127 8.27 8.74 -6.90
N LYS A 128 9.32 8.81 -6.10
CA LYS A 128 10.65 9.20 -6.59
C LYS A 128 11.23 8.18 -7.57
N ALA A 129 11.01 6.89 -7.34
CA ALA A 129 11.48 5.84 -8.25
C ALA A 129 10.86 5.95 -9.66
N SER A 130 9.65 6.49 -9.80
CA SER A 130 9.02 6.78 -11.08
C SER A 130 9.56 8.04 -11.77
N GLY A 131 10.33 8.86 -11.05
CA GLY A 131 10.84 10.15 -11.51
C GLY A 131 9.93 11.34 -11.19
N ALA A 132 8.81 11.11 -10.51
CA ALA A 132 7.89 12.14 -10.05
C ALA A 132 8.32 12.76 -8.71
N GLU A 133 7.73 13.90 -8.37
CA GLU A 133 8.02 14.60 -7.12
C GLU A 133 6.96 14.34 -6.04
N PRO A 134 7.37 13.96 -4.82
CA PRO A 134 6.44 13.75 -3.71
C PRO A 134 6.04 15.06 -3.03
N ILE A 135 4.75 15.34 -2.99
CA ILE A 135 4.16 16.43 -2.19
C ILE A 135 3.80 15.88 -0.81
N LYS A 136 4.60 16.27 0.19
CA LYS A 136 4.38 15.85 1.57
C LYS A 136 3.50 16.84 2.31
N VAL A 137 2.26 16.43 2.63
CA VAL A 137 1.31 17.23 3.42
C VAL A 137 1.47 16.96 4.90
N ASN A 138 1.42 18.02 5.73
CA ASN A 138 1.46 17.86 7.18
C ASN A 138 0.25 17.06 7.67
N ALA A 139 0.48 16.29 8.73
CA ALA A 139 -0.59 15.53 9.37
C ALA A 139 -1.42 16.43 10.31
N LEU A 140 -2.69 16.10 10.44
CA LEU A 140 -3.59 16.62 11.47
C LEU A 140 -3.87 15.49 12.47
N ASP A 141 -3.58 15.73 13.74
CA ASP A 141 -3.78 14.75 14.83
C ASP A 141 -3.23 13.34 14.51
N TRP A 142 -2.00 13.29 13.95
CA TRP A 142 -1.30 12.08 13.50
C TRP A 142 -1.96 11.35 12.32
N GLY A 143 -3.09 11.85 11.83
CA GLY A 143 -3.83 11.31 10.68
C GLY A 143 -3.59 12.08 9.39
N HIS A 144 -4.47 11.86 8.44
CA HIS A 144 -4.47 12.58 7.16
C HIS A 144 -5.25 13.89 7.29
N ASP A 145 -4.63 15.01 6.95
CA ASP A 145 -5.33 16.28 6.74
C ASP A 145 -5.89 16.31 5.31
N LEU A 146 -7.09 15.80 5.13
CA LEU A 146 -7.73 15.68 3.82
C LEU A 146 -7.94 17.05 3.16
N ASN A 147 -8.22 18.11 3.94
CA ASN A 147 -8.40 19.44 3.40
C ASN A 147 -7.08 20.04 2.90
N ALA A 148 -6.01 19.85 3.66
CA ALA A 148 -4.67 20.27 3.23
C ALA A 148 -4.20 19.46 2.01
N MET A 149 -4.54 18.15 1.92
CA MET A 149 -4.24 17.33 0.74
C MET A 149 -4.97 17.85 -0.50
N ILE A 150 -6.26 18.22 -0.40
CA ILE A 150 -7.02 18.85 -1.49
C ILE A 150 -6.36 20.17 -1.91
N SER A 151 -6.01 21.01 -0.94
CA SER A 151 -5.38 22.31 -1.19
C SER A 151 -3.97 22.23 -1.79
N SER A 152 -3.34 21.06 -1.69
CA SER A 152 -2.00 20.78 -2.24
C SER A 152 -2.04 20.21 -3.66
N VAL A 153 -3.21 20.07 -4.26
CA VAL A 153 -3.35 19.59 -5.64
C VAL A 153 -2.82 20.66 -6.61
N GLU A 154 -1.95 20.22 -7.50
CA GLU A 154 -1.37 21.00 -8.60
C GLU A 154 -1.81 20.43 -9.95
N ASP A 155 -1.64 21.14 -11.04
CA ASP A 155 -1.93 20.65 -12.40
C ASP A 155 -1.14 19.40 -12.77
N THR A 156 0.04 19.22 -12.16
CA THR A 156 0.93 18.07 -12.33
C THR A 156 0.57 16.88 -11.42
N THR A 157 -0.37 17.05 -10.49
CA THR A 157 -0.75 15.98 -9.54
C THR A 157 -1.52 14.87 -10.26
N LYS A 158 -1.05 13.62 -10.12
CA LYS A 158 -1.66 12.43 -10.72
C LYS A 158 -2.17 11.42 -9.71
N VAL A 159 -1.56 11.36 -8.51
CA VAL A 159 -1.88 10.33 -7.52
C VAL A 159 -1.94 10.94 -6.12
N VAL A 160 -2.86 10.44 -5.30
CA VAL A 160 -2.92 10.67 -3.86
C VAL A 160 -2.87 9.33 -3.14
N PHE A 161 -1.94 9.19 -2.19
CA PHE A 161 -1.80 8.01 -1.34
C PHE A 161 -2.35 8.29 0.06
N ILE A 162 -3.32 7.49 0.50
CA ILE A 162 -3.96 7.56 1.81
C ILE A 162 -3.96 6.15 2.42
N ALA A 163 -3.49 5.99 3.66
CA ALA A 163 -3.61 4.75 4.41
C ALA A 163 -4.70 4.86 5.48
N SER A 164 -5.62 3.91 5.52
CA SER A 164 -6.68 3.86 6.55
C SER A 164 -7.10 2.43 6.84
N PRO A 165 -6.61 1.84 7.96
CA PRO A 165 -5.79 2.42 9.03
C PRO A 165 -4.41 2.87 8.59
N ASN A 166 -3.94 4.00 9.13
CA ASN A 166 -2.63 4.54 8.78
C ASN A 166 -1.48 3.79 9.47
N ASN A 167 -0.41 3.55 8.76
CA ASN A 167 0.85 3.04 9.29
C ASN A 167 1.86 4.22 9.34
N PRO A 168 2.41 4.59 10.54
CA PRO A 168 2.41 3.82 11.79
C PRO A 168 1.40 4.27 12.84
N THR A 169 0.56 5.27 12.59
CA THR A 169 -0.18 6.00 13.64
C THR A 169 -1.50 5.33 14.06
N GLY A 170 -2.02 4.38 13.27
CA GLY A 170 -3.26 3.66 13.55
C GLY A 170 -4.54 4.48 13.35
N THR A 171 -4.44 5.73 12.91
CA THR A 171 -5.63 6.57 12.65
C THR A 171 -6.46 6.02 11.48
N ILE A 172 -7.77 6.14 11.57
CA ILE A 172 -8.73 5.71 10.54
C ILE A 172 -9.57 6.88 10.04
N LEU A 173 -9.99 6.79 8.79
CA LEU A 173 -10.93 7.73 8.16
C LEU A 173 -12.28 7.05 8.04
N SER A 174 -13.36 7.74 8.37
CA SER A 174 -14.69 7.21 8.13
C SER A 174 -15.00 7.13 6.62
N VAL A 175 -15.99 6.32 6.26
CA VAL A 175 -16.46 6.21 4.87
C VAL A 175 -16.93 7.55 4.34
N GLU A 176 -17.60 8.34 5.19
CA GLU A 176 -18.09 9.68 4.86
C GLU A 176 -16.94 10.65 4.58
N GLN A 177 -15.86 10.60 5.37
CA GLN A 177 -14.66 11.41 5.14
C GLN A 177 -13.99 11.05 3.81
N ILE A 178 -13.88 9.75 3.50
CA ILE A 178 -13.32 9.27 2.24
C ILE A 178 -14.21 9.75 1.07
N LYS A 179 -15.53 9.59 1.18
CA LYS A 179 -16.48 10.01 0.14
C LYS A 179 -16.43 11.52 -0.09
N ASP A 180 -16.44 12.32 0.97
CA ASP A 180 -16.34 13.79 0.88
C ASP A 180 -15.03 14.21 0.20
N PHE A 181 -13.91 13.56 0.55
CA PHE A 181 -12.63 13.79 -0.10
C PHE A 181 -12.69 13.47 -1.61
N LEU A 182 -13.23 12.31 -1.98
CA LEU A 182 -13.34 11.89 -3.38
C LEU A 182 -14.22 12.82 -4.23
N THR A 183 -15.25 13.43 -3.63
CA THR A 183 -16.08 14.43 -4.34
C THR A 183 -15.35 15.75 -4.63
N LYS A 184 -14.30 16.06 -3.87
CA LYS A 184 -13.53 17.31 -3.97
C LYS A 184 -12.25 17.15 -4.79
N ILE A 185 -11.75 15.93 -4.96
CA ILE A 185 -10.57 15.66 -5.79
C ILE A 185 -10.97 15.59 -7.27
N PRO A 186 -10.19 16.18 -8.19
CA PRO A 186 -10.42 16.03 -9.63
C PRO A 186 -10.43 14.54 -10.04
N SER A 187 -11.39 14.14 -10.86
CA SER A 187 -11.61 12.74 -11.26
C SER A 187 -10.50 12.13 -12.11
N ASN A 188 -9.57 12.94 -12.62
CA ASN A 188 -8.38 12.50 -13.33
C ASN A 188 -7.18 12.22 -12.40
N ILE A 189 -7.32 12.41 -11.09
CA ILE A 189 -6.32 12.08 -10.08
C ILE A 189 -6.68 10.74 -9.45
N VAL A 190 -5.77 9.77 -9.51
CA VAL A 190 -5.94 8.47 -8.86
C VAL A 190 -5.81 8.61 -7.35
N VAL A 191 -6.75 8.04 -6.61
CA VAL A 191 -6.71 7.98 -5.15
C VAL A 191 -6.55 6.53 -4.70
N LEU A 192 -5.44 6.21 -4.03
CA LEU A 192 -5.26 4.93 -3.35
C LEU A 192 -5.69 5.07 -1.90
N ILE A 193 -6.65 4.23 -1.48
CA ILE A 193 -6.92 3.97 -0.06
C ILE A 193 -6.26 2.64 0.31
N ASP A 194 -5.14 2.72 1.00
CA ASP A 194 -4.38 1.54 1.43
C ASP A 194 -4.95 1.01 2.75
N GLN A 195 -5.54 -0.16 2.68
CA GLN A 195 -6.19 -0.85 3.79
C GLN A 195 -5.42 -2.12 4.22
N ALA A 196 -4.09 -2.11 4.19
CA ALA A 196 -3.27 -3.24 4.60
C ALA A 196 -3.52 -3.68 6.06
N TYR A 197 -4.12 -2.84 6.89
CA TYR A 197 -4.42 -3.08 8.31
C TYR A 197 -5.91 -3.09 8.61
N PHE A 198 -6.76 -3.27 7.62
CA PHE A 198 -8.22 -3.24 7.77
C PHE A 198 -8.74 -4.22 8.83
N GLU A 199 -8.17 -5.43 8.89
CA GLU A 199 -8.59 -6.51 9.79
C GLU A 199 -8.37 -6.19 11.27
N TYR A 200 -7.61 -5.14 11.60
CA TYR A 200 -7.39 -4.67 12.98
C TYR A 200 -8.42 -3.62 13.42
N ILE A 201 -9.41 -3.28 12.58
CA ILE A 201 -10.49 -2.36 12.95
C ILE A 201 -11.52 -3.14 13.76
N GLU A 202 -11.70 -2.77 15.04
CA GLU A 202 -12.64 -3.40 15.95
C GLU A 202 -14.08 -2.82 15.85
N ASP A 203 -14.23 -1.66 15.21
CA ASP A 203 -15.53 -1.03 15.02
C ASP A 203 -16.34 -1.78 13.94
N GLU A 204 -17.31 -2.57 14.36
CA GLU A 204 -18.19 -3.34 13.47
C GLU A 204 -19.05 -2.46 12.56
N SER A 205 -19.23 -1.19 12.90
CA SER A 205 -19.94 -0.22 12.05
C SER A 205 -19.10 0.26 10.87
N TYR A 206 -17.78 0.10 10.93
CA TYR A 206 -16.87 0.48 9.85
C TYR A 206 -17.05 -0.48 8.67
N LYS A 207 -17.56 0.05 7.58
CA LYS A 207 -17.73 -0.72 6.33
C LYS A 207 -16.65 -0.35 5.34
N VAL A 208 -16.11 -1.35 4.66
CA VAL A 208 -15.17 -1.12 3.57
C VAL A 208 -15.86 -0.34 2.47
N PRO A 209 -15.29 0.77 2.00
CA PRO A 209 -15.94 1.62 1.01
C PRO A 209 -15.88 1.05 -0.43
N PHE A 210 -15.99 -0.28 -0.60
CA PHE A 210 -15.99 -0.90 -1.95
C PHE A 210 -17.16 -0.45 -2.82
N SER A 211 -18.29 -0.06 -2.22
CA SER A 211 -19.40 0.55 -2.95
C SER A 211 -19.03 1.88 -3.63
N LEU A 212 -17.99 2.56 -3.14
CA LEU A 212 -17.51 3.80 -3.74
C LEU A 212 -16.74 3.58 -5.05
N ILE A 213 -16.23 2.36 -5.32
CA ILE A 213 -15.47 2.07 -6.55
C ILE A 213 -16.32 2.27 -7.81
N GLU A 214 -17.63 1.98 -7.73
CA GLU A 214 -18.54 2.20 -8.85
C GLU A 214 -18.89 3.71 -9.02
N GLU A 215 -18.93 4.45 -7.91
CA GLU A 215 -19.21 5.89 -7.90
C GLU A 215 -17.99 6.72 -8.32
N PHE A 216 -16.79 6.27 -7.95
CA PHE A 216 -15.52 6.98 -8.18
C PHE A 216 -14.52 6.11 -8.96
N PRO A 217 -14.52 6.19 -10.30
CA PRO A 217 -13.65 5.34 -11.14
C PRO A 217 -12.14 5.54 -10.93
N ASN A 218 -11.74 6.65 -10.29
CA ASN A 218 -10.37 6.97 -9.93
C ASN A 218 -9.97 6.45 -8.53
N LEU A 219 -10.85 5.74 -7.82
CA LEU A 219 -10.56 5.12 -6.53
C LEU A 219 -9.95 3.73 -6.72
N ILE A 220 -8.84 3.48 -6.03
CA ILE A 220 -8.24 2.16 -5.85
C ILE A 220 -8.22 1.86 -4.35
N ILE A 221 -8.60 0.63 -3.97
CA ILE A 221 -8.51 0.14 -2.60
C ILE A 221 -7.54 -1.04 -2.57
N SER A 222 -6.47 -0.96 -1.79
CA SER A 222 -5.55 -2.08 -1.59
C SER A 222 -5.83 -2.81 -0.28
N ARG A 223 -5.66 -4.14 -0.31
CA ARG A 223 -5.74 -5.05 0.83
C ARG A 223 -4.54 -5.97 0.81
N SER A 224 -4.21 -6.60 1.93
CA SER A 224 -3.05 -7.49 2.00
C SER A 224 -3.33 -8.67 2.91
N PHE A 225 -2.84 -9.85 2.53
CA PHE A 225 -2.79 -11.02 3.41
C PHE A 225 -1.53 -11.06 4.29
N SER A 226 -0.66 -10.05 4.19
CA SER A 226 0.66 -10.06 4.85
C SER A 226 0.61 -9.72 6.34
N LYS A 227 -0.52 -9.25 6.88
CA LYS A 227 -0.60 -8.71 8.24
C LYS A 227 -1.45 -9.58 9.16
N ALA A 228 -2.76 -9.61 8.99
CA ALA A 228 -3.67 -10.32 9.89
C ALA A 228 -3.89 -11.80 9.53
N HIS A 229 -3.39 -12.26 8.39
CA HIS A 229 -3.69 -13.60 7.84
C HIS A 229 -2.51 -14.54 7.88
#